data_f2c1b8c4124ef739a603d1d7b3a5347e
#
_entry.id   f2c1b8c4124ef739a603d1d7b3a5347e
#
_cell.length_a   1.000
_cell.length_b   1.000
_cell.length_c   1.000
_cell.angle_alpha   90.00
_cell.angle_beta   90.00
_cell.angle_gamma   90.00
#
_symmetry.space_group_name_H-M   'P 1'
#
loop_
_entity.id
_entity.type
_entity.pdbx_description
1 polymer ?
#
loop_
_entity_poly.entity_id
_entity_poly.type
_entity_poly.pdbx_seq_one_letter_code
_entity_poly.pdbx_strand_id
1 'polypeptide(L)'
;MNKRLAIECIKIHEDINFTEELEGESTIGYIDDNDRHIKVLYLEDNLGKYLSLVYAIEKKENYEEVMNRLSRWIINGRYELLGNQIILCSILPILDENLLKKQIIHAMSEIWDMNNIARNTPE
;
A
#
# COMPACT_ATOMS: atom_id res chain seq x y z
N MET A 1 -15.97 11.29 -2.77
CA MET A 1 -14.90 11.50 -3.79
C MET A 1 -14.92 10.31 -4.74
N ASN A 2 -15.02 10.54 -6.05
CA ASN A 2 -14.99 9.47 -7.05
C ASN A 2 -13.53 9.14 -7.44
N LYS A 3 -13.37 8.08 -8.23
CA LYS A 3 -12.06 7.60 -8.68
C LYS A 3 -11.24 8.70 -9.38
N ARG A 4 -11.83 9.44 -10.31
CA ARG A 4 -11.12 10.49 -11.07
C ARG A 4 -10.66 11.62 -10.14
N LEU A 5 -11.50 12.04 -9.21
CA LEU A 5 -11.13 13.06 -8.25
C LEU A 5 -10.01 12.59 -7.31
N ALA A 6 -10.05 11.34 -6.88
CA ALA A 6 -8.97 10.77 -6.07
C ALA A 6 -7.63 10.81 -6.81
N ILE A 7 -7.61 10.42 -8.09
CA ILE A 7 -6.42 10.50 -8.93
C ILE A 7 -5.89 11.93 -9.00
N GLU A 8 -6.75 12.90 -9.30
CA GLU A 8 -6.35 14.30 -9.42
C GLU A 8 -5.81 14.84 -8.08
N CYS A 9 -6.43 14.47 -6.95
CA CYS A 9 -5.96 14.87 -5.64
C CYS A 9 -4.57 14.32 -5.31
N ILE A 10 -4.26 13.11 -5.75
CA ILE A 10 -2.91 12.54 -5.56
C ILE A 10 -1.90 13.26 -6.46
N LYS A 11 -2.26 13.52 -7.71
CA LYS A 11 -1.36 14.10 -8.70
C LYS A 11 -0.91 15.53 -8.36
N ILE A 12 -1.69 16.28 -7.62
CA ILE A 12 -1.31 17.66 -7.24
C ILE A 12 -0.24 17.71 -6.16
N HIS A 13 0.05 16.59 -5.49
CA HIS A 13 1.07 16.55 -4.44
C HIS A 13 2.44 16.19 -5.04
N GLU A 14 3.31 17.19 -5.18
CA GLU A 14 4.63 17.04 -5.81
C GLU A 14 5.58 16.08 -5.07
N ASP A 15 5.41 15.95 -3.77
CA ASP A 15 6.23 15.05 -2.94
C ASP A 15 5.78 13.58 -3.01
N ILE A 16 4.68 13.30 -3.72
CA ILE A 16 4.25 11.93 -4.01
C ILE A 16 4.51 11.67 -5.49
N ASN A 17 5.46 10.80 -5.80
CA ASN A 17 5.79 10.46 -7.18
C ASN A 17 4.79 9.44 -7.74
N PHE A 18 3.62 9.95 -8.13
CA PHE A 18 2.51 9.13 -8.60
C PHE A 18 2.41 9.13 -10.12
N THR A 19 2.30 7.94 -10.69
CA THR A 19 2.04 7.74 -12.11
C THR A 19 0.67 7.10 -12.28
N GLU A 20 -0.23 7.78 -12.98
CA GLU A 20 -1.55 7.26 -13.30
C GLU A 20 -1.43 6.10 -14.28
N GLU A 21 -2.01 4.96 -13.92
CA GLU A 21 -2.04 3.78 -14.78
C GLU A 21 -3.27 2.96 -14.41
N LEU A 22 -4.27 2.98 -15.28
CA LEU A 22 -5.52 2.27 -15.04
C LEU A 22 -5.40 0.83 -15.53
N GLU A 23 -5.34 -0.10 -14.60
CA GLU A 23 -5.30 -1.54 -14.88
C GLU A 23 -6.49 -2.22 -14.21
N GLY A 24 -7.33 -2.86 -15.00
CA GLY A 24 -8.53 -3.51 -14.49
C GLY A 24 -9.49 -2.50 -13.86
N GLU A 25 -10.27 -2.95 -12.87
CA GLU A 25 -11.29 -2.12 -12.26
C GLU A 25 -10.77 -1.28 -11.08
N SER A 26 -9.73 -1.74 -10.43
CA SER A 26 -9.29 -1.18 -9.15
C SER A 26 -7.98 -0.40 -9.20
N THR A 27 -7.03 -0.79 -10.02
CA THR A 27 -5.73 -0.11 -10.07
C THR A 27 -5.87 1.26 -10.71
N ILE A 28 -5.40 2.29 -10.02
CA ILE A 28 -5.41 3.67 -10.54
C ILE A 28 -4.01 4.20 -10.84
N GLY A 29 -2.98 3.54 -10.36
CA GLY A 29 -1.61 3.96 -10.64
C GLY A 29 -0.61 3.38 -9.67
N TYR A 30 0.56 4.02 -9.66
CA TYR A 30 1.71 3.58 -8.86
C TYR A 30 2.41 4.76 -8.22
N ILE A 31 2.93 4.53 -7.02
CA ILE A 31 3.81 5.48 -6.34
C ILE A 31 5.21 4.90 -6.39
N ASP A 32 6.16 5.66 -6.94
CA ASP A 32 7.57 5.28 -6.96
C ASP A 32 8.29 5.98 -5.81
N ASP A 33 8.99 5.17 -5.00
CA ASP A 33 9.72 5.64 -3.84
C ASP A 33 11.05 4.88 -3.75
N ASN A 34 12.16 5.52 -4.13
CA ASN A 34 13.52 4.95 -4.06
C ASN A 34 13.62 3.54 -4.67
N ASP A 35 13.31 3.41 -5.94
CA ASP A 35 13.32 2.14 -6.70
C ASP A 35 12.24 1.13 -6.26
N ARG A 36 11.36 1.54 -5.37
CA ARG A 36 10.23 0.73 -4.92
C ARG A 36 8.95 1.20 -5.59
N HIS A 37 8.15 0.27 -5.99
CA HIS A 37 6.96 0.51 -6.81
C HIS A 37 5.72 0.04 -6.05
N ILE A 38 4.96 0.99 -5.55
CA ILE A 38 3.75 0.72 -4.77
C ILE A 38 2.54 0.84 -5.68
N LYS A 39 1.77 -0.22 -5.79
CA LYS A 39 0.50 -0.20 -6.53
C LYS A 39 -0.55 0.53 -5.69
N VAL A 40 -1.32 1.40 -6.33
CA VAL A 40 -2.43 2.12 -5.69
C VAL A 40 -3.74 1.63 -6.27
N LEU A 41 -4.62 1.14 -5.41
CA LEU A 41 -5.95 0.69 -5.76
C LEU A 41 -7.01 1.64 -5.23
N TYR A 42 -8.06 1.85 -6.00
CA TYR A 42 -9.27 2.53 -5.55
C TYR A 42 -10.36 1.49 -5.38
N LEU A 43 -10.90 1.40 -4.19
CA LEU A 43 -11.91 0.39 -3.83
C LEU A 43 -13.18 1.09 -3.36
N GLU A 44 -14.33 0.54 -3.71
CA GLU A 44 -15.62 1.07 -3.28
C GLU A 44 -16.54 -0.10 -2.91
N ASP A 45 -17.19 0.01 -1.77
CA ASP A 45 -18.19 -0.94 -1.30
C ASP A 45 -19.37 -0.19 -0.68
N ASN A 46 -20.29 -0.92 -0.05
CA ASN A 46 -21.48 -0.33 0.58
C ASN A 46 -21.15 0.56 1.80
N LEU A 47 -19.95 0.41 2.36
CA LEU A 47 -19.54 1.14 3.55
C LEU A 47 -18.72 2.40 3.23
N GLY A 48 -18.16 2.50 2.04
CA GLY A 48 -17.38 3.66 1.68
C GLY A 48 -16.42 3.45 0.53
N LYS A 49 -15.51 4.40 0.43
CA LYS A 49 -14.48 4.45 -0.61
C LYS A 49 -13.11 4.41 0.06
N TYR A 50 -12.20 3.67 -0.53
CA TYR A 50 -10.90 3.37 0.07
C TYR A 50 -9.79 3.47 -0.96
N LEU A 51 -8.61 3.86 -0.51
CA LEU A 51 -7.37 3.60 -1.23
C LEU A 51 -6.65 2.44 -0.56
N SER A 52 -6.05 1.59 -1.36
CA SER A 52 -5.18 0.54 -0.88
C SER A 52 -3.81 0.69 -1.54
N LEU A 53 -2.78 0.78 -0.72
CA LEU A 53 -1.40 0.76 -1.19
C LEU A 53 -0.86 -0.65 -1.01
N VAL A 54 -0.29 -1.19 -2.05
CA VAL A 54 0.14 -2.60 -2.09
C VAL A 54 1.59 -2.69 -2.57
N TYR A 55 2.40 -3.41 -1.82
CA TYR A 55 3.78 -3.69 -2.17
C TYR A 55 4.04 -5.18 -2.02
N ALA A 56 4.52 -5.81 -3.07
CA ALA A 56 4.81 -7.24 -3.07
C ALA A 56 6.30 -7.48 -2.89
N ILE A 57 6.65 -8.40 -2.00
CA ILE A 57 8.03 -8.86 -1.84
C ILE A 57 8.10 -10.34 -2.15
N GLU A 58 9.26 -10.77 -2.61
CA GLU A 58 9.49 -12.17 -2.93
C GLU A 58 9.45 -13.02 -1.66
N LYS A 59 8.77 -14.17 -1.72
CA LYS A 59 8.75 -15.15 -0.65
C LYS A 59 10.12 -15.78 -0.51
N LYS A 60 10.65 -15.80 0.71
CA LYS A 60 11.91 -16.43 1.05
C LYS A 60 11.67 -17.73 1.83
N GLU A 61 12.71 -18.52 2.03
CA GLU A 61 12.61 -19.77 2.82
C GLU A 61 12.13 -19.51 4.24
N ASN A 62 12.50 -18.36 4.82
CA ASN A 62 12.12 -17.96 6.17
C ASN A 62 10.73 -17.28 6.24
N TYR A 63 9.88 -17.47 5.25
CA TYR A 63 8.60 -16.75 5.16
C TYR A 63 7.68 -16.94 6.39
N GLU A 64 7.73 -18.12 7.01
CA GLU A 64 6.90 -18.35 8.22
C GLU A 64 7.33 -17.46 9.37
N GLU A 65 8.63 -17.28 9.58
CA GLU A 65 9.13 -16.38 10.61
C GLU A 65 8.83 -14.91 10.26
N VAL A 66 8.91 -14.55 8.98
CA VAL A 66 8.52 -13.21 8.50
C VAL A 66 7.06 -12.94 8.86
N MET A 67 6.15 -13.86 8.51
CA MET A 67 4.73 -13.74 8.81
C MET A 67 4.48 -13.63 10.32
N ASN A 68 5.19 -14.41 11.10
CA ASN A 68 5.12 -14.40 12.55
C ASN A 68 5.51 -13.04 13.14
N ARG A 69 6.61 -12.48 12.67
CA ARG A 69 7.08 -11.15 13.11
C ARG A 69 6.12 -10.05 12.71
N LEU A 70 5.60 -10.10 11.49
CA LEU A 70 4.59 -9.15 11.03
C LEU A 70 3.35 -9.19 11.91
N SER A 71 2.90 -10.39 12.29
CA SER A 71 1.71 -10.52 13.15
C SER A 71 1.89 -9.92 14.55
N ARG A 72 3.12 -9.85 15.05
CA ARG A 72 3.39 -9.29 16.38
C ARG A 72 3.52 -7.76 16.36
N TRP A 73 3.99 -7.19 15.26
CA TRP A 73 4.41 -5.79 15.25
C TRP A 73 3.51 -4.87 14.43
N ILE A 74 2.63 -5.43 13.58
CA ILE A 74 1.78 -4.64 12.71
C ILE A 74 0.37 -4.56 13.28
N ILE A 75 -0.09 -3.34 13.49
CA ILE A 75 -1.41 -3.05 14.06
C ILE A 75 -2.42 -2.74 12.96
N ASN A 76 -2.05 -1.88 11.99
CA ASN A 76 -2.97 -1.38 10.97
C ASN A 76 -2.68 -1.89 9.56
N GLY A 77 -1.47 -2.36 9.31
CA GLY A 77 -1.11 -2.95 8.03
C GLY A 77 -1.68 -4.35 7.87
N ARG A 78 -1.76 -4.79 6.63
CA ARG A 78 -2.20 -6.14 6.29
C ARG A 78 -1.11 -6.83 5.48
N TYR A 79 -1.06 -8.15 5.62
CA TYR A 79 -0.09 -8.95 4.89
C TYR A 79 -0.68 -10.32 4.63
N GLU A 80 -0.31 -10.90 3.49
CA GLU A 80 -0.73 -12.25 3.16
C GLU A 80 0.30 -12.92 2.25
N LEU A 81 0.30 -14.24 2.28
CA LEU A 81 1.11 -15.04 1.37
C LEU A 81 0.27 -15.39 0.16
N LEU A 82 0.71 -14.98 -1.03
CA LEU A 82 0.03 -15.25 -2.27
C LEU A 82 1.03 -15.83 -3.29
N GLY A 83 0.97 -17.13 -3.51
CA GLY A 83 1.92 -17.82 -4.38
C GLY A 83 3.35 -17.66 -3.86
N ASN A 84 4.22 -17.09 -4.68
CA ASN A 84 5.62 -16.85 -4.34
C ASN A 84 5.88 -15.45 -3.76
N GLN A 85 4.83 -14.75 -3.34
CA GLN A 85 4.96 -13.38 -2.86
C GLN A 85 4.32 -13.21 -1.49
N ILE A 86 4.92 -12.32 -0.70
CA ILE A 86 4.28 -11.78 0.49
C ILE A 86 3.76 -10.41 0.10
N ILE A 87 2.47 -10.21 0.24
CA ILE A 87 1.80 -8.97 -0.11
C ILE A 87 1.65 -8.11 1.15
N LEU A 88 2.23 -6.93 1.10
CA LEU A 88 2.12 -5.93 2.17
C LEU A 88 1.13 -4.86 1.72
N CYS A 89 0.17 -4.55 2.56
CA CYS A 89 -0.94 -3.69 2.18
C CYS A 89 -1.31 -2.73 3.30
N SER A 90 -1.64 -1.49 2.94
CA SER A 90 -2.24 -0.53 3.84
C SER A 90 -3.51 0.01 3.18
N ILE A 91 -4.65 -0.17 3.86
CA ILE A 91 -5.96 0.27 3.37
C ILE A 91 -6.39 1.47 4.19
N LEU A 92 -6.76 2.55 3.50
CA LEU A 92 -7.19 3.78 4.14
C LEU A 92 -8.53 4.27 3.59
N PRO A 93 -9.48 4.65 4.45
CA PRO A 93 -10.74 5.24 3.98
C PRO A 93 -10.47 6.63 3.43
N ILE A 94 -11.16 6.98 2.36
CA ILE A 94 -11.11 8.33 1.78
C ILE A 94 -12.12 9.18 2.52
N LEU A 95 -11.65 10.00 3.46
CA LEU A 95 -12.50 10.83 4.30
C LEU A 95 -12.61 12.26 3.79
N ASP A 96 -11.47 12.90 3.54
CA ASP A 96 -11.38 14.30 3.17
C ASP A 96 -10.15 14.46 2.27
N GLU A 97 -10.33 15.15 1.14
CA GLU A 97 -9.24 15.42 0.20
C GLU A 97 -8.06 16.17 0.84
N ASN A 98 -8.33 17.01 1.85
CA ASN A 98 -7.28 17.75 2.56
C ASN A 98 -6.40 16.85 3.45
N LEU A 99 -6.92 15.69 3.84
CA LEU A 99 -6.19 14.72 4.65
C LEU A 99 -5.51 13.64 3.82
N LEU A 100 -5.86 13.55 2.55
CA LEU A 100 -5.44 12.44 1.68
C LEU A 100 -3.93 12.32 1.60
N LYS A 101 -3.21 13.42 1.47
CA LYS A 101 -1.76 13.42 1.43
C LYS A 101 -1.15 12.79 2.70
N LYS A 102 -1.62 13.22 3.87
CA LYS A 102 -1.14 12.70 5.15
C LYS A 102 -1.44 11.21 5.29
N GLN A 103 -2.63 10.80 4.85
CA GLN A 103 -3.05 9.40 4.88
C GLN A 103 -2.15 8.53 3.99
N ILE A 104 -1.84 9.00 2.78
CA ILE A 104 -0.96 8.28 1.85
C ILE A 104 0.45 8.15 2.42
N ILE A 105 1.01 9.23 2.95
CA ILE A 105 2.34 9.21 3.56
C ILE A 105 2.38 8.25 4.75
N HIS A 106 1.34 8.25 5.58
CA HIS A 106 1.22 7.31 6.68
C HIS A 106 1.17 5.86 6.20
N ALA A 107 0.36 5.59 5.17
CA ALA A 107 0.25 4.25 4.58
C ALA A 107 1.57 3.77 3.97
N MET A 108 2.31 4.65 3.30
CA MET A 108 3.64 4.36 2.79
C MET A 108 4.59 3.99 3.93
N SER A 109 4.55 4.75 5.02
CA SER A 109 5.35 4.48 6.22
C SER A 109 5.05 3.10 6.80
N GLU A 110 3.79 2.72 6.89
CA GLU A 110 3.39 1.39 7.36
C GLU A 110 3.94 0.28 6.46
N ILE A 111 3.86 0.46 5.15
CA ILE A 111 4.41 -0.51 4.20
C ILE A 111 5.92 -0.66 4.37
N TRP A 112 6.63 0.44 4.55
CA TRP A 112 8.09 0.40 4.76
C TRP A 112 8.46 -0.24 6.08
N ASP A 113 7.68 -0.03 7.14
CA ASP A 113 7.89 -0.70 8.43
C ASP A 113 7.72 -2.21 8.27
N MET A 114 6.67 -2.65 7.59
CA MET A 114 6.45 -4.07 7.29
C MET A 114 7.59 -4.65 6.45
N ASN A 115 8.02 -3.92 5.43
CA ASN A 115 9.14 -4.34 4.57
C ASN A 115 10.44 -4.48 5.37
N ASN A 116 10.72 -3.55 6.28
CA ASN A 116 11.90 -3.61 7.13
C ASN A 116 11.87 -4.82 8.07
N ILE A 117 10.71 -5.13 8.64
CA ILE A 117 10.53 -6.34 9.45
C ILE A 117 10.86 -7.58 8.62
N ALA A 118 10.32 -7.66 7.41
CA ALA A 118 10.55 -8.80 6.52
C ALA A 118 12.03 -8.93 6.15
N ARG A 119 12.67 -7.81 5.78
CA ARG A 119 14.09 -7.80 5.37
C ARG A 119 15.04 -8.15 6.51
N ASN A 120 14.73 -7.75 7.72
CA ASN A 120 15.59 -7.95 8.89
C ASN A 120 15.32 -9.28 9.61
N THR A 121 14.41 -10.09 9.10
CA THR A 121 14.18 -11.43 9.63
C THR A 121 15.32 -12.36 9.18
N PRO A 122 16.06 -12.98 10.10
CA PRO A 122 17.15 -13.89 9.74
C PRO A 122 16.66 -15.11 8.97
N GLU A 123 17.46 -15.54 8.01
CA GLU A 123 17.21 -16.78 7.27
C GLU A 123 17.73 -17.99 8.03
#